data_ce8f5270ca01c9fd5bd34ce4473a37fc
#
_entry.id   ce8f5270ca01c9fd5bd34ce4473a37fc
#
_cell.length_a   1.000
_cell.length_b   1.000
_cell.length_c   1.000
_cell.angle_alpha   90.00
_cell.angle_beta   90.00
_cell.angle_gamma   90.00
#
_symmetry.space_group_name_H-M   'P 1'
#
loop_
_entity.id
_entity.type
_entity.pdbx_description
1 polymer ?
#
loop_
_entity_poly.entity_id
_entity_poly.type
_entity_poly.pdbx_seq_one_letter_code
_entity_poly.pdbx_strand_id
1 'polypeptide(L)'
;VMEFPKRLNTDFESVFNLLGNSITLGIVVSLLTAFIGVILALSAARKKSILINLSVAGYAIPGAVIAIALLIVGNIFFNTSITNFGLLGLALCLIIRFLTPLFRYVSSALQGMAESSKKALLTLPTSSLQAFLQIYFPVIKPSLMVGVLIVFIEVMKEQPATLLLRPIGFDTCLLYTSDAADDRYR
;
A
#
# COMPACT_ATOMS: atom_id res chain seq x y z
N VAL A 1 -5.47 -12.62 -45.41
CA VAL A 1 -5.71 -13.73 -44.46
C VAL A 1 -4.94 -13.35 -43.19
N MET A 2 -5.65 -12.87 -42.19
CA MET A 2 -5.05 -12.58 -40.87
C MET A 2 -4.80 -13.91 -40.17
N GLU A 3 -3.55 -14.30 -40.04
CA GLU A 3 -3.17 -15.38 -39.14
C GLU A 3 -3.34 -14.88 -37.70
N PHE A 4 -4.38 -15.38 -37.03
CA PHE A 4 -4.49 -15.24 -35.57
C PHE A 4 -3.32 -16.01 -34.97
N PRO A 5 -2.47 -15.36 -34.13
CA PRO A 5 -1.31 -16.03 -33.58
C PRO A 5 -1.73 -17.16 -32.64
N LYS A 6 -1.10 -18.30 -32.79
CA LYS A 6 -1.20 -19.54 -31.98
C LYS A 6 -0.82 -19.37 -30.49
N ARG A 7 -0.89 -18.16 -29.92
CA ARG A 7 -0.43 -17.83 -28.55
C ARG A 7 -1.49 -18.02 -27.47
N LEU A 8 -2.72 -18.41 -27.83
CA LEU A 8 -3.82 -18.47 -26.85
C LEU A 8 -3.73 -19.59 -25.80
N ASN A 9 -2.96 -20.65 -26.01
CA ASN A 9 -2.88 -21.77 -25.06
C ASN A 9 -1.73 -21.67 -24.03
N THR A 10 -0.70 -20.88 -24.30
CA THR A 10 0.38 -20.61 -23.34
C THR A 10 0.10 -19.41 -22.45
N ASP A 11 -0.89 -18.60 -22.80
CA ASP A 11 -1.14 -17.30 -22.15
C ASP A 11 -2.00 -17.39 -20.88
N PHE A 12 -2.84 -18.45 -20.75
CA PHE A 12 -3.69 -18.55 -19.57
C PHE A 12 -2.90 -18.79 -18.28
N GLU A 13 -1.91 -19.69 -18.27
CA GLU A 13 -1.08 -19.91 -17.08
C GLU A 13 -0.23 -18.67 -16.74
N SER A 14 0.31 -17.99 -17.74
CA SER A 14 1.04 -16.74 -17.53
C SER A 14 0.15 -15.66 -16.97
N VAL A 15 -1.06 -15.48 -17.49
CA VAL A 15 -2.03 -14.50 -17.00
C VAL A 15 -2.45 -14.82 -15.56
N PHE A 16 -2.68 -16.09 -15.22
CA PHE A 16 -2.98 -16.49 -13.85
C PHE A 16 -1.85 -16.19 -12.88
N ASN A 17 -0.59 -16.43 -13.27
CA ASN A 17 0.58 -16.11 -12.47
C ASN A 17 0.73 -14.59 -12.27
N LEU A 18 0.52 -13.80 -13.32
CA LEU A 18 0.56 -12.34 -13.27
C LEU A 18 -0.53 -11.76 -12.36
N LEU A 19 -1.75 -12.28 -12.46
CA LEU A 19 -2.85 -11.93 -11.56
C LEU A 19 -2.53 -12.33 -10.11
N GLY A 20 -2.02 -13.54 -9.91
CA GLY A 20 -1.60 -14.02 -8.60
C GLY A 20 -0.56 -13.12 -7.94
N ASN A 21 0.47 -12.72 -8.68
CA ASN A 21 1.51 -11.79 -8.22
C ASN A 21 0.93 -10.43 -7.84
N SER A 22 0.07 -9.87 -8.69
CA SER A 22 -0.56 -8.58 -8.44
C SER A 22 -1.47 -8.59 -7.22
N ILE A 23 -2.31 -9.62 -7.10
CA ILE A 23 -3.23 -9.78 -5.96
C ILE A 23 -2.45 -9.98 -4.66
N THR A 24 -1.42 -10.84 -4.68
CA THR A 24 -0.59 -11.10 -3.51
C THR A 24 0.14 -9.84 -3.05
N LEU A 25 0.76 -9.10 -3.97
CA LEU A 25 1.39 -7.83 -3.67
C LEU A 25 0.37 -6.84 -3.10
N GLY A 26 -0.79 -6.71 -3.71
CA GLY A 26 -1.87 -5.83 -3.26
C GLY A 26 -2.35 -6.16 -1.85
N ILE A 27 -2.59 -7.44 -1.55
CA ILE A 27 -3.02 -7.90 -0.22
C ILE A 27 -1.93 -7.63 0.82
N VAL A 28 -0.70 -8.05 0.57
CA VAL A 28 0.41 -7.89 1.53
C VAL A 28 0.65 -6.41 1.83
N VAL A 29 0.77 -5.57 0.79
CA VAL A 29 1.01 -4.14 0.96
C VAL A 29 -0.16 -3.46 1.67
N SER A 30 -1.41 -3.76 1.31
CA SER A 30 -2.58 -3.13 1.95
C SER A 30 -2.70 -3.50 3.43
N LEU A 31 -2.44 -4.76 3.80
CA LEU A 31 -2.45 -5.20 5.20
C LEU A 31 -1.32 -4.59 6.02
N LEU A 32 -0.10 -4.54 5.48
CA LEU A 32 1.04 -3.89 6.15
C LEU A 32 0.79 -2.39 6.33
N THR A 33 0.28 -1.74 5.29
CA THR A 33 -0.10 -0.31 5.35
C THR A 33 -1.20 -0.08 6.39
N ALA A 34 -2.18 -0.99 6.48
CA ALA A 34 -3.25 -0.93 7.46
C ALA A 34 -2.70 -1.02 8.89
N PHE A 35 -1.81 -1.97 9.13
CA PHE A 35 -1.19 -2.15 10.44
C PHE A 35 -0.41 -0.89 10.87
N ILE A 36 0.46 -0.38 10.01
CA ILE A 36 1.25 0.82 10.27
C ILE A 36 0.34 2.05 10.43
N GLY A 37 -0.65 2.21 9.55
CA GLY A 37 -1.58 3.34 9.55
C GLY A 37 -2.44 3.41 10.81
N VAL A 38 -2.90 2.28 11.32
CA VAL A 38 -3.64 2.21 12.60
C VAL A 38 -2.76 2.63 13.76
N ILE A 39 -1.52 2.12 13.85
CA ILE A 39 -0.58 2.49 14.91
C ILE A 39 -0.31 4.00 14.89
N LEU A 40 -0.07 4.57 13.71
CA LEU A 40 0.17 6.00 13.55
C LEU A 40 -1.07 6.84 13.90
N ALA A 41 -2.26 6.42 13.47
CA ALA A 41 -3.50 7.12 13.76
C ALA A 41 -3.82 7.15 15.26
N LEU A 42 -3.63 6.04 15.96
CA LEU A 42 -3.78 5.95 17.41
C LEU A 42 -2.75 6.82 18.16
N SER A 43 -1.50 6.82 17.67
CA SER A 43 -0.44 7.65 18.23
C SER A 43 -0.73 9.15 18.04
N ALA A 44 -1.22 9.52 16.86
CA ALA A 44 -1.60 10.89 16.53
C ALA A 44 -2.83 11.38 17.33
N ALA A 45 -3.78 10.48 17.62
CA ALA A 45 -4.95 10.80 18.43
C ALA A 45 -4.58 11.16 19.88
N ARG A 46 -3.47 10.60 20.38
CA ARG A 46 -2.96 10.89 21.75
C ARG A 46 -2.15 12.19 21.84
N LYS A 47 -1.45 12.56 20.79
CA LYS A 47 -0.65 13.79 20.71
C LYS A 47 -1.02 14.52 19.43
N LYS A 48 -1.50 15.78 19.51
CA LYS A 48 -1.63 16.67 18.34
C LYS A 48 -0.25 16.83 17.71
N SER A 49 0.12 15.95 16.80
CA SER A 49 1.49 15.80 16.33
C SER A 49 1.64 16.30 14.90
N ILE A 50 2.78 16.90 14.63
CA ILE A 50 3.40 17.18 13.31
C ILE A 50 3.30 15.97 12.35
N LEU A 51 3.19 14.73 12.86
CA LEU A 51 2.99 13.49 12.10
C LEU A 51 1.76 13.53 11.19
N ILE A 52 0.71 14.30 11.54
CA ILE A 52 -0.48 14.47 10.70
C ILE A 52 -0.10 15.19 9.40
N ASN A 53 0.74 16.20 9.47
CA ASN A 53 1.16 16.98 8.30
C ASN A 53 2.18 16.22 7.43
N LEU A 54 3.07 15.44 8.04
CA LEU A 54 4.01 14.59 7.29
C LEU A 54 3.28 13.47 6.52
N SER A 55 2.24 12.90 7.10
CA SER A 55 1.46 11.84 6.44
C SER A 55 0.79 12.31 5.15
N VAL A 56 0.52 13.62 5.02
CA VAL A 56 -0.11 14.18 3.81
C VAL A 56 0.86 14.27 2.63
N ALA A 57 2.16 14.43 2.90
CA ALA A 57 3.17 14.67 1.87
C ALA A 57 3.42 13.42 0.99
N GLY A 58 3.33 12.22 1.54
CA GLY A 58 3.67 10.98 0.81
C GLY A 58 2.80 10.71 -0.42
N TYR A 59 1.52 11.05 -0.36
CA TYR A 59 0.60 10.81 -1.48
C TYR A 59 0.74 11.83 -2.62
N ALA A 60 1.23 13.02 -2.33
CA ALA A 60 1.43 14.08 -3.34
C ALA A 60 2.66 13.80 -4.24
N ILE A 61 3.60 12.97 -3.78
CA ILE A 61 4.82 12.66 -4.53
C ILE A 61 4.53 11.55 -5.55
N PRO A 62 4.90 11.71 -6.83
CA PRO A 62 4.78 10.65 -7.82
C PRO A 62 5.54 9.39 -7.40
N GLY A 63 4.94 8.19 -7.61
CA GLY A 63 5.54 6.91 -7.22
C GLY A 63 6.93 6.69 -7.81
N ALA A 64 7.16 7.14 -9.04
CA ALA A 64 8.48 7.08 -9.69
C ALA A 64 9.58 7.81 -8.90
N VAL A 65 9.25 8.97 -8.31
CA VAL A 65 10.22 9.77 -7.53
C VAL A 65 10.61 9.03 -6.25
N ILE A 66 9.64 8.46 -5.55
CA ILE A 66 9.89 7.64 -4.35
C ILE A 66 10.71 6.40 -4.71
N ALA A 67 10.39 5.75 -5.83
CA ALA A 67 11.11 4.59 -6.32
C ALA A 67 12.59 4.91 -6.61
N ILE A 68 12.87 6.00 -7.32
CA ILE A 68 14.24 6.45 -7.61
C ILE A 68 14.99 6.79 -6.31
N ALA A 69 14.35 7.50 -5.38
CA ALA A 69 14.95 7.82 -4.09
C ALA A 69 15.34 6.56 -3.31
N LEU A 70 14.46 5.54 -3.29
CA LEU A 70 14.75 4.25 -2.64
C LEU A 70 15.89 3.49 -3.33
N LEU A 71 15.99 3.54 -4.66
CA LEU A 71 17.10 2.94 -5.41
C LEU A 71 18.43 3.60 -5.05
N ILE A 72 18.47 4.93 -4.98
CA ILE A 72 19.66 5.69 -4.61
C ILE A 72 20.08 5.35 -3.16
N VAL A 73 19.13 5.39 -2.22
CA VAL A 73 19.37 5.05 -0.81
C VAL A 73 19.85 3.59 -0.67
N GLY A 74 19.16 2.66 -1.35
CA GLY A 74 19.53 1.25 -1.35
C GLY A 74 20.95 1.00 -1.86
N ASN A 75 21.36 1.69 -2.94
CA ASN A 75 22.70 1.58 -3.49
C ASN A 75 23.76 2.18 -2.57
N ILE A 76 23.52 3.37 -1.99
CA ILE A 76 24.50 4.06 -1.13
C ILE A 76 24.71 3.31 0.20
N PHE A 77 23.64 2.88 0.86
CA PHE A 77 23.72 2.33 2.22
C PHE A 77 23.93 0.82 2.27
N PHE A 78 23.42 0.08 1.30
CA PHE A 78 23.43 -1.39 1.35
C PHE A 78 24.34 -2.02 0.29
N ASN A 79 24.90 -1.24 -0.63
CA ASN A 79 25.74 -1.71 -1.75
C ASN A 79 25.11 -2.93 -2.46
N THR A 80 23.78 -2.99 -2.47
CA THR A 80 22.99 -4.10 -3.01
C THR A 80 22.58 -3.82 -4.43
N SER A 81 22.78 -4.81 -5.30
CA SER A 81 22.25 -4.79 -6.65
C SER A 81 20.71 -4.61 -6.60
N ILE A 82 20.19 -3.88 -7.55
CA ILE A 82 18.74 -3.61 -7.75
C ILE A 82 17.89 -4.88 -7.62
N THR A 83 18.43 -6.04 -8.03
CA THR A 83 17.77 -7.34 -8.01
C THR A 83 17.47 -7.89 -6.61
N ASN A 84 18.30 -7.60 -5.61
CA ASN A 84 18.13 -8.12 -4.25
C ASN A 84 17.20 -7.26 -3.39
N PHE A 85 17.06 -5.98 -3.73
CA PHE A 85 16.19 -5.03 -3.00
C PHE A 85 14.80 -4.88 -3.64
N GLY A 86 14.59 -5.45 -4.84
CA GLY A 86 13.46 -5.16 -5.71
C GLY A 86 12.08 -5.31 -5.05
N LEU A 87 11.73 -6.49 -4.53
CA LEU A 87 10.40 -6.72 -3.97
C LEU A 87 10.18 -5.97 -2.65
N LEU A 88 11.20 -5.93 -1.78
CA LEU A 88 11.15 -5.15 -0.53
C LEU A 88 11.09 -3.65 -0.81
N GLY A 89 11.90 -3.17 -1.75
CA GLY A 89 11.91 -1.77 -2.17
C GLY A 89 10.56 -1.35 -2.76
N LEU A 90 9.96 -2.22 -3.59
CA LEU A 90 8.63 -2.01 -4.15
C LEU A 90 7.57 -1.94 -3.04
N ALA A 91 7.57 -2.90 -2.12
CA ALA A 91 6.63 -2.91 -1.01
C ALA A 91 6.77 -1.66 -0.12
N LEU A 92 8.00 -1.26 0.21
CA LEU A 92 8.27 -0.05 0.98
C LEU A 92 7.81 1.22 0.24
N CYS A 93 8.08 1.33 -1.06
CA CYS A 93 7.62 2.44 -1.89
C CYS A 93 6.09 2.59 -1.82
N LEU A 94 5.38 1.47 -2.01
CA LEU A 94 3.92 1.43 -2.01
C LEU A 94 3.34 1.74 -0.62
N ILE A 95 3.96 1.21 0.45
CA ILE A 95 3.55 1.50 1.83
C ILE A 95 3.70 3.00 2.12
N ILE A 96 4.87 3.59 1.84
CA ILE A 96 5.12 5.03 2.07
C ILE A 96 4.09 5.88 1.33
N ARG A 97 3.81 5.54 0.07
CA ARG A 97 2.88 6.27 -0.77
C ARG A 97 1.43 6.18 -0.28
N PHE A 98 0.96 4.98 0.03
CA PHE A 98 -0.44 4.73 0.35
C PHE A 98 -0.76 4.76 1.86
N LEU A 99 0.23 5.02 2.70
CA LEU A 99 0.01 5.24 4.13
C LEU A 99 -0.89 6.44 4.39
N THR A 100 -0.75 7.50 3.60
CA THR A 100 -1.53 8.74 3.74
C THR A 100 -3.04 8.55 3.63
N PRO A 101 -3.59 7.98 2.53
CA PRO A 101 -5.03 7.77 2.43
C PRO A 101 -5.55 6.89 3.55
N LEU A 102 -4.88 5.79 3.86
CA LEU A 102 -5.30 4.91 4.95
C LEU A 102 -5.32 5.63 6.31
N PHE A 103 -4.24 6.34 6.64
CA PHE A 103 -4.16 7.14 7.86
C PHE A 103 -5.32 8.13 7.96
N ARG A 104 -5.71 8.79 6.87
CA ARG A 104 -6.83 9.73 6.84
C ARG A 104 -8.17 9.06 7.16
N TYR A 105 -8.45 7.88 6.58
CA TYR A 105 -9.69 7.13 6.86
C TYR A 105 -9.78 6.74 8.33
N VAL A 106 -8.71 6.20 8.90
CA VAL A 106 -8.68 5.79 10.30
C VAL A 106 -8.74 7.00 11.24
N SER A 107 -7.99 8.06 10.95
CA SER A 107 -7.98 9.28 11.76
C SER A 107 -9.33 9.98 11.76
N SER A 108 -10.02 10.01 10.62
CA SER A 108 -11.38 10.57 10.53
C SER A 108 -12.37 9.80 11.40
N ALA A 109 -12.30 8.47 11.41
CA ALA A 109 -13.13 7.64 12.28
C ALA A 109 -12.86 7.92 13.78
N LEU A 110 -11.59 8.05 14.16
CA LEU A 110 -11.20 8.37 15.53
C LEU A 110 -11.66 9.78 15.96
N GLN A 111 -11.60 10.76 15.05
CA GLN A 111 -12.09 12.11 15.32
C GLN A 111 -13.61 12.17 15.49
N GLY A 112 -14.33 11.35 14.71
CA GLY A 112 -15.79 11.21 14.78
C GLY A 112 -16.31 10.49 16.03
N MET A 113 -15.43 9.95 16.90
CA MET A 113 -15.86 9.31 18.14
C MET A 113 -16.59 10.31 19.06
N ALA A 114 -17.72 9.87 19.62
CA ALA A 114 -18.47 10.65 20.59
C ALA A 114 -17.61 11.02 21.82
N GLU A 115 -17.80 12.22 22.35
CA GLU A 115 -17.11 12.69 23.56
C GLU A 115 -17.34 11.77 24.78
N SER A 116 -18.53 11.15 24.87
CA SER A 116 -18.84 10.16 25.89
C SER A 116 -17.91 8.94 25.83
N SER A 117 -17.62 8.44 24.62
CA SER A 117 -16.71 7.30 24.43
C SER A 117 -15.27 7.66 24.77
N LYS A 118 -14.84 8.89 24.47
CA LYS A 118 -13.51 9.40 24.86
C LYS A 118 -13.36 9.54 26.36
N LYS A 119 -14.41 10.01 27.04
CA LYS A 119 -14.43 10.11 28.51
C LYS A 119 -14.44 8.75 29.18
N ALA A 120 -15.20 7.78 28.65
CA ALA A 120 -15.22 6.42 29.16
C ALA A 120 -13.83 5.75 29.11
N LEU A 121 -13.02 6.06 28.08
CA LEU A 121 -11.64 5.59 27.97
C LEU A 121 -10.72 6.07 29.10
N LEU A 122 -10.99 7.25 29.64
CA LEU A 122 -10.20 7.86 30.73
C LEU A 122 -10.57 7.32 32.12
N THR A 123 -11.78 6.76 32.25
CA THR A 123 -12.32 6.32 33.54
C THR A 123 -12.25 4.81 33.77
N LEU A 124 -12.05 4.03 32.70
CA LEU A 124 -11.97 2.56 32.79
C LEU A 124 -10.55 2.11 33.13
N PRO A 125 -10.37 1.32 34.22
CA PRO A 125 -9.08 0.69 34.53
C PRO A 125 -8.82 -0.51 33.63
N THR A 126 -8.74 -0.29 32.32
CA THR A 126 -8.50 -1.34 31.33
C THR A 126 -7.07 -1.28 30.81
N SER A 127 -6.50 -2.45 30.49
CA SER A 127 -5.21 -2.49 29.79
C SER A 127 -5.31 -1.81 28.41
N SER A 128 -4.22 -1.24 27.93
CA SER A 128 -4.18 -0.57 26.62
C SER A 128 -4.70 -1.45 25.46
N LEU A 129 -4.47 -2.76 25.54
CA LEU A 129 -4.92 -3.72 24.53
C LEU A 129 -6.43 -3.96 24.61
N GLN A 130 -6.99 -4.07 25.82
CA GLN A 130 -8.43 -4.24 26.00
C GLN A 130 -9.20 -2.99 25.54
N ALA A 131 -8.70 -1.81 25.88
CA ALA A 131 -9.26 -0.54 25.40
C ALA A 131 -9.23 -0.45 23.87
N PHE A 132 -8.16 -0.91 23.25
CA PHE A 132 -8.06 -0.97 21.78
C PHE A 132 -9.12 -1.90 21.20
N LEU A 133 -9.19 -3.15 21.64
CA LEU A 133 -10.08 -4.15 21.07
C LEU A 133 -11.56 -3.87 21.31
N GLN A 134 -11.92 -3.33 22.48
CA GLN A 134 -13.31 -3.13 22.87
C GLN A 134 -13.88 -1.78 22.44
N ILE A 135 -13.06 -0.75 22.32
CA ILE A 135 -13.54 0.61 22.07
C ILE A 135 -13.05 1.15 20.73
N TYR A 136 -11.74 1.16 20.49
CA TYR A 136 -11.19 1.75 19.26
C TYR A 136 -11.48 0.89 18.03
N PHE A 137 -11.24 -0.42 18.12
CA PHE A 137 -11.34 -1.32 16.97
C PHE A 137 -12.76 -1.37 16.37
N PRO A 138 -13.86 -1.50 17.12
CA PRO A 138 -15.20 -1.48 16.53
C PRO A 138 -15.53 -0.15 15.86
N VAL A 139 -15.01 0.97 16.34
CA VAL A 139 -15.24 2.29 15.75
C VAL A 139 -14.44 2.46 14.45
N ILE A 140 -13.19 2.05 14.43
CA ILE A 140 -12.34 2.21 13.24
C ILE A 140 -12.57 1.14 12.18
N LYS A 141 -13.13 -0.02 12.54
CA LYS A 141 -13.30 -1.18 11.65
C LYS A 141 -13.92 -0.84 10.29
N PRO A 142 -15.07 -0.15 10.20
CA PRO A 142 -15.68 0.15 8.90
C PRO A 142 -14.78 1.07 8.04
N SER A 143 -14.20 2.10 8.63
CA SER A 143 -13.30 3.02 7.92
C SER A 143 -11.98 2.33 7.55
N LEU A 144 -11.49 1.41 8.37
CA LEU A 144 -10.30 0.62 8.10
C LEU A 144 -10.54 -0.31 6.88
N MET A 145 -11.70 -0.99 6.82
CA MET A 145 -12.05 -1.85 5.69
C MET A 145 -12.09 -1.06 4.37
N VAL A 146 -12.72 0.11 4.37
CA VAL A 146 -12.74 1.00 3.20
C VAL A 146 -11.32 1.46 2.84
N GLY A 147 -10.52 1.86 3.83
CA GLY A 147 -9.14 2.28 3.63
C GLY A 147 -8.27 1.18 3.03
N VAL A 148 -8.37 -0.06 3.54
CA VAL A 148 -7.66 -1.24 3.01
C VAL A 148 -8.06 -1.53 1.56
N LEU A 149 -9.35 -1.48 1.26
CA LEU A 149 -9.87 -1.71 -0.10
C LEU A 149 -9.34 -0.66 -1.09
N ILE A 150 -9.34 0.61 -0.68
CA ILE A 150 -8.81 1.70 -1.52
C ILE A 150 -7.32 1.51 -1.75
N VAL A 151 -6.52 1.23 -0.70
CA VAL A 151 -5.09 0.96 -0.85
C VAL A 151 -4.85 -0.23 -1.77
N PHE A 152 -5.60 -1.31 -1.62
CA PHE A 152 -5.51 -2.48 -2.51
C PHE A 152 -5.72 -2.10 -3.98
N ILE A 153 -6.78 -1.35 -4.29
CA ILE A 153 -7.08 -0.90 -5.66
C ILE A 153 -5.97 0.02 -6.19
N GLU A 154 -5.47 0.94 -5.36
CA GLU A 154 -4.40 1.86 -5.76
C GLU A 154 -3.08 1.11 -6.03
N VAL A 155 -2.73 0.11 -5.22
CA VAL A 155 -1.57 -0.77 -5.46
C VAL A 155 -1.71 -1.52 -6.78
N MET A 156 -2.90 -2.04 -7.09
CA MET A 156 -3.15 -2.73 -8.36
C MET A 156 -2.97 -1.83 -9.58
N LYS A 157 -3.18 -0.52 -9.43
CA LYS A 157 -3.07 0.49 -10.51
C LYS A 157 -1.69 1.12 -10.62
N GLU A 158 -0.79 0.87 -9.67
CA GLU A 158 0.51 1.54 -9.61
C GLU A 158 1.50 0.92 -10.60
N GLN A 159 1.73 1.60 -11.72
CA GLN A 159 2.69 1.22 -12.76
C GLN A 159 4.10 1.80 -12.56
N PRO A 160 4.28 3.13 -12.34
CA PRO A 160 5.60 3.74 -12.38
C PRO A 160 6.57 3.19 -11.33
N ALA A 161 6.11 2.96 -10.10
CA ALA A 161 6.94 2.40 -9.05
C ALA A 161 7.27 0.91 -9.32
N THR A 162 6.29 0.16 -9.84
CA THR A 162 6.46 -1.26 -10.17
C THR A 162 7.48 -1.44 -11.30
N LEU A 163 7.42 -0.61 -12.35
CA LEU A 163 8.39 -0.64 -13.46
C LEU A 163 9.83 -0.45 -13.01
N LEU A 164 10.05 0.47 -12.05
CA LEU A 164 11.39 0.83 -11.60
C LEU A 164 11.97 -0.12 -10.56
N LEU A 165 11.13 -0.72 -9.71
CA LEU A 165 11.56 -1.50 -8.55
C LEU A 165 11.30 -2.99 -8.69
N ARG A 166 10.60 -3.46 -9.70
CA ARG A 166 10.31 -4.89 -9.86
C ARG A 166 11.61 -5.71 -9.99
N PRO A 167 11.74 -6.83 -9.29
CA PRO A 167 12.80 -7.79 -9.57
C PRO A 167 12.59 -8.47 -10.92
N ILE A 168 13.67 -8.96 -11.52
CA ILE A 168 13.64 -9.70 -12.77
C ILE A 168 12.74 -10.94 -12.60
N GLY A 169 11.76 -11.11 -13.49
CA GLY A 169 10.82 -12.24 -13.45
C GLY A 169 9.57 -12.03 -12.57
N PHE A 170 9.42 -10.85 -11.94
CA PHE A 170 8.21 -10.48 -11.24
C PHE A 170 7.41 -9.47 -12.06
N ASP A 171 6.46 -9.97 -12.83
CA ASP A 171 5.58 -9.13 -13.63
C ASP A 171 4.18 -9.03 -12.98
N THR A 172 3.58 -7.85 -13.12
CA THR A 172 2.20 -7.60 -12.69
C THR A 172 1.28 -7.55 -13.91
N CYS A 173 0.01 -7.81 -13.70
CA CYS A 173 -0.99 -7.83 -14.78
C CYS A 173 -1.04 -6.50 -15.55
N LEU A 174 -0.94 -5.38 -14.86
CA LEU A 174 -0.99 -4.05 -15.47
C LEU A 174 0.24 -3.76 -16.34
N LEU A 175 1.41 -4.23 -15.91
CA LEU A 175 2.65 -4.09 -16.65
C LEU A 175 2.63 -4.90 -17.94
N TYR A 176 2.17 -6.15 -17.86
CA TYR A 176 2.03 -7.01 -19.03
C TYR A 176 1.10 -6.41 -20.09
N THR A 177 0.00 -5.79 -19.65
CA THR A 177 -0.92 -5.14 -20.59
C THR A 177 -0.34 -3.88 -21.23
N SER A 178 0.53 -3.13 -20.55
CA SER A 178 1.21 -1.96 -21.12
C SER A 178 2.28 -2.37 -22.13
N ASP A 179 3.08 -3.39 -21.86
CA ASP A 179 4.10 -3.91 -22.78
C ASP A 179 3.44 -4.49 -24.03
N ALA A 180 2.32 -5.23 -23.89
CA ALA A 180 1.57 -5.76 -25.03
C ALA A 180 0.90 -4.66 -25.88
N ALA A 181 0.60 -3.49 -25.31
CA ALA A 181 0.09 -2.35 -26.05
C ALA A 181 1.21 -1.68 -26.88
N ASP A 182 2.42 -1.57 -26.32
CA ASP A 182 3.57 -0.95 -27.00
C ASP A 182 4.06 -1.79 -28.19
N ASP A 183 4.06 -3.12 -28.05
CA ASP A 183 4.39 -4.06 -29.13
C ASP A 183 3.41 -4.02 -30.33
N ARG A 184 2.19 -3.51 -30.13
CA ARG A 184 1.19 -3.39 -31.20
C ARG A 184 1.44 -2.18 -32.11
N TYR A 185 2.22 -1.19 -31.65
CA TYR A 185 2.53 0.04 -32.40
C TYR A 185 3.90 0.01 -33.08
N ARG A 186 4.66 -1.07 -32.93
CA ARG A 186 5.91 -1.34 -33.66
C ARG A 186 5.67 -2.26 -34.83
#